data_3a73e879399b6817d319aa5d97a20dae
#
_entry.id   3a73e879399b6817d319aa5d97a20dae
#
_cell.length_a   1.000
_cell.length_b   1.000
_cell.length_c   1.000
_cell.angle_alpha   90.00
_cell.angle_beta   90.00
_cell.angle_gamma   90.00
#
_symmetry.space_group_name_H-M   'P 1'
#
loop_
_entity.id
_entity.type
_entity.pdbx_description
1 polymer ?
#
loop_
_entity_poly.entity_id
_entity_poly.type
_entity_poly.pdbx_seq_one_letter_code
_entity_poly.pdbx_strand_id
1 'polypeptide(L)'
;MTISDIAKMAGVSSAAVSRYLNGGPLSEQKREAIREVVEKTGYRPDAAAQTLRTGRVNQIGVIAPSISSQSVGQITAGIASELDQQNYLILLGNTELDEQRELGYLTAMQRNHVAGIILLGCYYSPQLARAFKACRVPLVVTGQRFPEVPCVYNDDRSAARELAQRMLACGHRRLAYIGGTERDQAVGLARRQGVQDALNAAGLDGDKLPRLCCSAFTMEEGERCMNELLACCPDLDGVVCVTDTVALGAMRA
;
A
#
# COMPACT_ATOMS: atom_id res chain seq x y z
N MET A 1 -30.50 -16.83 15.50
CA MET A 1 -31.05 -17.81 14.55
C MET A 1 -29.88 -18.47 13.82
N THR A 2 -29.90 -19.76 13.62
CA THR A 2 -28.79 -20.55 13.03
C THR A 2 -29.19 -21.13 11.66
N ILE A 3 -28.21 -21.61 10.91
CA ILE A 3 -28.46 -22.37 9.65
C ILE A 3 -29.42 -23.56 9.90
N SER A 4 -29.32 -24.18 11.09
CA SER A 4 -30.21 -25.31 11.46
C SER A 4 -31.65 -24.86 11.64
N ASP A 5 -31.88 -23.66 12.19
CA ASP A 5 -33.23 -23.11 12.35
C ASP A 5 -33.88 -22.80 11.00
N ILE A 6 -33.11 -22.15 10.10
CA ILE A 6 -33.56 -21.89 8.72
C ILE A 6 -33.87 -23.20 7.98
N ALA A 7 -33.03 -24.25 8.14
CA ALA A 7 -33.24 -25.52 7.51
C ALA A 7 -34.54 -26.20 7.97
N LYS A 8 -34.85 -26.18 9.29
CA LYS A 8 -36.10 -26.66 9.86
C LYS A 8 -37.30 -25.89 9.31
N MET A 9 -37.24 -24.57 9.27
CA MET A 9 -38.34 -23.74 8.78
C MET A 9 -38.63 -23.93 7.28
N ALA A 10 -37.57 -24.09 6.49
CA ALA A 10 -37.67 -24.32 5.04
C ALA A 10 -37.93 -25.80 4.63
N GLY A 11 -37.97 -26.72 5.57
CA GLY A 11 -38.15 -28.14 5.31
C GLY A 11 -37.03 -28.81 4.51
N VAL A 12 -35.80 -28.31 4.67
CA VAL A 12 -34.61 -28.76 3.92
C VAL A 12 -33.46 -29.16 4.86
N SER A 13 -32.40 -29.73 4.33
CA SER A 13 -31.19 -30.00 5.13
C SER A 13 -30.35 -28.74 5.35
N SER A 14 -29.60 -28.66 6.45
CA SER A 14 -28.64 -27.60 6.71
C SER A 14 -27.59 -27.47 5.58
N ALA A 15 -27.25 -28.58 4.93
CA ALA A 15 -26.36 -28.57 3.76
C ALA A 15 -27.00 -27.86 2.54
N ALA A 16 -28.33 -27.95 2.37
CA ALA A 16 -29.05 -27.23 1.32
C ALA A 16 -29.04 -25.72 1.60
N VAL A 17 -29.32 -25.29 2.83
CA VAL A 17 -29.23 -23.88 3.24
C VAL A 17 -27.82 -23.35 3.04
N SER A 18 -26.78 -24.11 3.43
CA SER A 18 -25.39 -23.73 3.20
C SER A 18 -25.06 -23.55 1.71
N ARG A 19 -25.56 -24.42 0.83
CA ARG A 19 -25.38 -24.26 -0.63
C ARG A 19 -26.11 -23.03 -1.16
N TYR A 20 -27.33 -22.77 -0.72
CA TYR A 20 -28.07 -21.56 -1.07
C TYR A 20 -27.28 -20.28 -0.74
N LEU A 21 -26.80 -20.19 0.48
CA LEU A 21 -26.05 -19.03 0.96
C LEU A 21 -24.70 -18.79 0.26
N ASN A 22 -24.11 -19.86 -0.29
CA ASN A 22 -22.83 -19.79 -1.02
C ASN A 22 -23.00 -19.88 -2.55
N GLY A 23 -24.21 -19.69 -3.10
CA GLY A 23 -24.45 -19.71 -4.56
C GLY A 23 -24.26 -21.07 -5.22
N GLY A 24 -24.23 -22.16 -4.43
CA GLY A 24 -24.02 -23.50 -4.93
C GLY A 24 -25.24 -24.09 -5.65
N PRO A 25 -25.08 -25.23 -6.36
CA PRO A 25 -26.16 -25.86 -7.10
C PRO A 25 -27.27 -26.40 -6.17
N LEU A 26 -28.51 -26.03 -6.48
CA LEU A 26 -29.72 -26.43 -5.74
C LEU A 26 -30.90 -26.52 -6.71
N SER A 27 -31.88 -27.38 -6.41
CA SER A 27 -33.13 -27.38 -7.17
C SER A 27 -33.92 -26.09 -6.89
N GLU A 28 -34.64 -25.58 -7.90
CA GLU A 28 -35.40 -24.33 -7.81
C GLU A 28 -36.41 -24.36 -6.64
N GLN A 29 -37.08 -25.46 -6.44
CA GLN A 29 -38.02 -25.64 -5.34
C GLN A 29 -37.36 -25.45 -3.96
N LYS A 30 -36.14 -25.99 -3.75
CA LYS A 30 -35.40 -25.78 -2.49
C LYS A 30 -34.86 -24.38 -2.36
N ARG A 31 -34.44 -23.77 -3.48
CA ARG A 31 -33.96 -22.40 -3.52
C ARG A 31 -35.05 -21.43 -3.08
N GLU A 32 -36.26 -21.60 -3.61
CA GLU A 32 -37.40 -20.79 -3.30
C GLU A 32 -37.84 -20.93 -1.83
N ALA A 33 -37.97 -22.16 -1.32
CA ALA A 33 -38.33 -22.42 0.08
C ALA A 33 -37.31 -21.78 1.06
N ILE A 34 -36.03 -21.82 0.74
CA ILE A 34 -35.02 -21.17 1.58
C ILE A 34 -35.10 -19.67 1.47
N ARG A 35 -35.30 -19.11 0.27
CA ARG A 35 -35.42 -17.68 0.02
C ARG A 35 -36.54 -17.08 0.84
N GLU A 36 -37.74 -17.66 0.79
CA GLU A 36 -38.91 -17.18 1.56
C GLU A 36 -38.62 -17.12 3.07
N VAL A 37 -37.98 -18.16 3.62
CA VAL A 37 -37.63 -18.18 5.04
C VAL A 37 -36.57 -17.14 5.38
N VAL A 38 -35.54 -16.98 4.55
CA VAL A 38 -34.49 -15.99 4.76
C VAL A 38 -35.05 -14.56 4.70
N GLU A 39 -35.91 -14.26 3.73
CA GLU A 39 -36.57 -12.96 3.60
C GLU A 39 -37.50 -12.66 4.79
N LYS A 40 -38.32 -13.64 5.17
CA LYS A 40 -39.27 -13.50 6.30
C LYS A 40 -38.57 -13.31 7.63
N THR A 41 -37.42 -13.95 7.82
CA THR A 41 -36.70 -13.93 9.10
C THR A 41 -35.63 -12.85 9.18
N GLY A 42 -35.24 -12.24 8.06
CA GLY A 42 -34.09 -11.35 7.97
C GLY A 42 -32.77 -12.05 8.29
N TYR A 43 -32.72 -13.37 8.18
CA TYR A 43 -31.53 -14.14 8.52
C TYR A 43 -30.34 -13.74 7.65
N ARG A 44 -29.25 -13.37 8.31
CA ARG A 44 -27.94 -13.19 7.67
C ARG A 44 -26.96 -14.19 8.30
N PRO A 45 -26.12 -14.84 7.47
CA PRO A 45 -25.08 -15.73 7.99
C PRO A 45 -24.20 -14.95 8.97
N ASP A 46 -23.95 -15.53 10.14
CA ASP A 46 -22.98 -15.01 11.07
C ASP A 46 -21.56 -15.21 10.52
N ALA A 47 -20.83 -14.13 10.28
CA ALA A 47 -19.47 -14.17 9.78
C ALA A 47 -18.54 -14.95 10.72
N ALA A 48 -18.79 -14.90 12.05
CA ALA A 48 -18.02 -15.68 13.02
C ALA A 48 -18.28 -17.19 12.88
N ALA A 49 -19.56 -17.60 12.65
CA ALA A 49 -19.90 -18.99 12.40
C ALA A 49 -19.34 -19.51 11.05
N GLN A 50 -19.28 -18.63 10.04
CA GLN A 50 -18.66 -18.95 8.75
C GLN A 50 -17.14 -19.12 8.90
N THR A 51 -16.49 -18.25 9.67
CA THR A 51 -15.07 -18.31 10.00
C THR A 51 -14.72 -19.60 10.77
N LEU A 52 -15.52 -19.98 11.77
CA LEU A 52 -15.34 -21.23 12.52
C LEU A 52 -15.40 -22.47 11.62
N ARG A 53 -16.21 -22.43 10.57
CA ARG A 53 -16.38 -23.56 9.63
C ARG A 53 -15.27 -23.60 8.59
N THR A 54 -14.83 -22.46 8.07
CA THR A 54 -13.84 -22.37 6.98
C THR A 54 -12.41 -22.19 7.48
N GLY A 55 -12.25 -21.80 8.74
CA GLY A 55 -10.96 -21.41 9.33
C GLY A 55 -10.37 -20.13 8.75
N ARG A 56 -11.14 -19.42 7.91
CA ARG A 56 -10.67 -18.20 7.22
C ARG A 56 -11.67 -17.07 7.39
N VAL A 57 -11.16 -15.89 7.69
CA VAL A 57 -11.91 -14.63 7.66
C VAL A 57 -11.76 -14.04 6.26
N ASN A 58 -12.86 -13.58 5.65
CA ASN A 58 -12.81 -12.86 4.38
C ASN A 58 -12.28 -11.42 4.60
N GLN A 59 -11.07 -11.31 5.17
CA GLN A 59 -10.39 -10.05 5.41
C GLN A 59 -8.95 -10.13 4.93
N ILE A 60 -8.49 -9.06 4.31
CA ILE A 60 -7.09 -8.82 3.97
C ILE A 60 -6.58 -7.71 4.88
N GLY A 61 -5.47 -7.96 5.55
CA GLY A 61 -4.74 -6.92 6.28
C GLY A 61 -4.01 -6.00 5.32
N VAL A 62 -4.18 -4.70 5.46
CA VAL A 62 -3.39 -3.70 4.73
C VAL A 62 -2.66 -2.86 5.77
N ILE A 63 -1.32 -2.89 5.72
CA ILE A 63 -0.47 -2.12 6.63
C ILE A 63 0.12 -0.96 5.83
N ALA A 64 -0.21 0.27 6.22
CA ALA A 64 0.16 1.49 5.52
C ALA A 64 1.07 2.38 6.37
N PRO A 65 2.06 3.07 5.78
CA PRO A 65 2.98 3.94 6.50
C PRO A 65 2.33 5.23 6.97
N SER A 66 1.38 5.76 6.20
CA SER A 66 0.63 6.96 6.57
C SER A 66 -0.63 7.08 5.71
N ILE A 67 -1.79 7.05 6.36
CA ILE A 67 -3.09 7.21 5.66
C ILE A 67 -3.34 8.63 5.16
N SER A 68 -2.59 9.62 5.63
CA SER A 68 -2.67 11.00 5.14
C SER A 68 -1.92 11.21 3.81
N SER A 69 -1.10 10.25 3.38
CA SER A 69 -0.40 10.30 2.10
C SER A 69 -1.37 10.03 0.95
N GLN A 70 -1.41 10.95 -0.03
CA GLN A 70 -2.26 10.81 -1.21
C GLN A 70 -1.95 9.53 -2.00
N SER A 71 -0.67 9.19 -2.20
CA SER A 71 -0.28 7.97 -2.92
C SER A 71 -0.69 6.69 -2.17
N VAL A 72 -0.54 6.66 -0.85
CA VAL A 72 -1.00 5.55 0.00
C VAL A 72 -2.52 5.41 -0.09
N GLY A 73 -3.25 6.53 -0.07
CA GLY A 73 -4.71 6.54 -0.24
C GLY A 73 -5.13 5.95 -1.58
N GLN A 74 -4.49 6.35 -2.68
CA GLN A 74 -4.78 5.83 -4.03
C GLN A 74 -4.46 4.33 -4.16
N ILE A 75 -3.32 3.87 -3.63
CA ILE A 75 -2.97 2.44 -3.62
C ILE A 75 -3.99 1.66 -2.81
N THR A 76 -4.37 2.15 -1.62
CA THR A 76 -5.36 1.48 -0.76
C THR A 76 -6.73 1.43 -1.43
N ALA A 77 -7.15 2.48 -2.13
CA ALA A 77 -8.39 2.49 -2.91
C ALA A 77 -8.36 1.47 -4.06
N GLY A 78 -7.24 1.35 -4.77
CA GLY A 78 -7.06 0.33 -5.80
C GLY A 78 -7.13 -1.09 -5.23
N ILE A 79 -6.47 -1.35 -4.10
CA ILE A 79 -6.56 -2.63 -3.37
C ILE A 79 -8.01 -2.91 -2.97
N ALA A 80 -8.72 -1.92 -2.42
CA ALA A 80 -10.11 -2.07 -2.00
C ALA A 80 -11.02 -2.47 -3.17
N SER A 81 -10.88 -1.80 -4.32
CA SER A 81 -11.66 -2.09 -5.52
C SER A 81 -11.52 -3.53 -6.00
N GLU A 82 -10.32 -4.09 -5.97
CA GLU A 82 -10.08 -5.48 -6.36
C GLU A 82 -10.60 -6.48 -5.32
N LEU A 83 -10.43 -6.18 -4.04
CA LEU A 83 -10.87 -7.04 -2.94
C LEU A 83 -12.40 -7.10 -2.83
N ASP A 84 -13.10 -6.01 -3.07
CA ASP A 84 -14.57 -5.94 -3.08
C ASP A 84 -15.18 -6.91 -4.10
N GLN A 85 -14.58 -7.03 -5.30
CA GLN A 85 -15.00 -7.97 -6.33
C GLN A 85 -14.93 -9.44 -5.86
N GLN A 86 -14.03 -9.72 -4.92
CA GLN A 86 -13.81 -11.04 -4.34
C GLN A 86 -14.50 -11.21 -2.97
N ASN A 87 -15.32 -10.24 -2.55
CA ASN A 87 -15.99 -10.20 -1.25
C ASN A 87 -15.01 -10.24 -0.05
N TYR A 88 -13.84 -9.60 -0.15
CA TYR A 88 -12.93 -9.40 0.96
C TYR A 88 -13.10 -7.99 1.53
N LEU A 89 -13.01 -7.87 2.84
CA LEU A 89 -12.92 -6.61 3.56
C LEU A 89 -11.45 -6.27 3.86
N ILE A 90 -11.15 -4.99 3.96
CA ILE A 90 -9.83 -4.51 4.40
C ILE A 90 -9.82 -4.29 5.91
N LEU A 91 -8.80 -4.84 6.57
CA LEU A 91 -8.39 -4.46 7.91
C LEU A 91 -7.15 -3.56 7.81
N LEU A 92 -7.32 -2.24 7.99
CA LEU A 92 -6.27 -1.27 7.78
C LEU A 92 -5.50 -0.98 9.07
N GLY A 93 -4.16 -1.06 9.02
CA GLY A 93 -3.23 -0.63 10.06
C GLY A 93 -2.42 0.57 9.58
N ASN A 94 -2.41 1.67 10.35
CA ASN A 94 -1.60 2.87 10.08
C ASN A 94 -0.39 2.90 11.01
N THR A 95 0.82 2.78 10.47
CA THR A 95 2.05 2.67 11.26
C THR A 95 2.65 4.01 11.65
N GLU A 96 2.36 5.08 10.90
CA GLU A 96 2.99 6.40 11.04
C GLU A 96 4.53 6.30 10.95
N LEU A 97 5.02 5.45 10.04
CA LEU A 97 6.45 5.16 9.82
C LEU A 97 7.17 4.54 11.04
N ASP A 98 6.41 4.04 12.02
CA ASP A 98 6.94 3.38 13.21
C ASP A 98 7.09 1.87 12.96
N GLU A 99 8.33 1.38 13.02
CA GLU A 99 8.65 -0.04 12.79
C GLU A 99 8.04 -0.96 13.86
N GLN A 100 7.93 -0.51 15.10
CA GLN A 100 7.33 -1.32 16.17
C GLN A 100 5.84 -1.49 15.96
N ARG A 101 5.15 -0.45 15.48
CA ARG A 101 3.74 -0.55 15.07
C ARG A 101 3.59 -1.49 13.89
N GLU A 102 4.50 -1.43 12.90
CA GLU A 102 4.47 -2.32 11.72
C GLU A 102 4.59 -3.79 12.12
N LEU A 103 5.56 -4.13 12.97
CA LEU A 103 5.71 -5.47 13.56
C LEU A 103 4.50 -5.89 14.40
N GLY A 104 3.95 -4.95 15.17
CA GLY A 104 2.74 -5.14 15.95
C GLY A 104 1.53 -5.49 15.07
N TYR A 105 1.31 -4.75 13.98
CA TYR A 105 0.22 -5.02 13.03
C TYR A 105 0.40 -6.35 12.30
N LEU A 106 1.63 -6.70 11.85
CA LEU A 106 1.89 -8.02 11.27
C LEU A 106 1.47 -9.15 12.22
N THR A 107 1.77 -9.00 13.50
CA THR A 107 1.38 -9.98 14.52
C THR A 107 -0.13 -9.98 14.78
N ALA A 108 -0.74 -8.80 14.92
CA ALA A 108 -2.16 -8.64 15.21
C ALA A 108 -3.03 -9.19 14.08
N MET A 109 -2.67 -8.92 12.82
CA MET A 109 -3.42 -9.41 11.66
C MET A 109 -3.39 -10.93 11.55
N GLN A 110 -2.24 -11.57 11.84
CA GLN A 110 -2.17 -13.02 11.90
C GLN A 110 -3.05 -13.61 13.02
N ARG A 111 -3.09 -12.97 14.20
CA ARG A 111 -3.97 -13.38 15.30
C ARG A 111 -5.44 -13.20 14.96
N ASN A 112 -5.79 -12.23 14.15
CA ASN A 112 -7.14 -12.01 13.64
C ASN A 112 -7.49 -12.91 12.43
N HIS A 113 -6.62 -13.87 12.10
CA HIS A 113 -6.84 -14.86 11.04
C HIS A 113 -7.15 -14.26 9.66
N VAL A 114 -6.59 -13.09 9.32
CA VAL A 114 -6.75 -12.51 7.98
C VAL A 114 -6.28 -13.50 6.91
N ALA A 115 -6.90 -13.49 5.74
CA ALA A 115 -6.58 -14.40 4.65
C ALA A 115 -5.22 -14.10 4.00
N GLY A 116 -4.74 -12.87 4.13
CA GLY A 116 -3.44 -12.41 3.64
C GLY A 116 -3.13 -11.01 4.13
N ILE A 117 -1.91 -10.56 3.91
CA ILE A 117 -1.44 -9.22 4.31
C ILE A 117 -0.80 -8.54 3.10
N ILE A 118 -1.15 -7.28 2.87
CA ILE A 118 -0.50 -6.37 1.93
C ILE A 118 0.19 -5.29 2.76
N LEU A 119 1.51 -5.20 2.66
CA LEU A 119 2.31 -4.19 3.34
C LEU A 119 2.75 -3.12 2.33
N LEU A 120 2.39 -1.86 2.56
CA LEU A 120 2.95 -0.72 1.85
C LEU A 120 4.29 -0.38 2.53
N GLY A 121 5.37 -0.98 2.04
CA GLY A 121 6.68 -0.92 2.68
C GLY A 121 7.38 0.43 2.48
N CYS A 122 8.06 0.91 3.52
CA CYS A 122 8.93 2.09 3.46
C CYS A 122 10.37 1.74 3.83
N TYR A 123 10.57 1.13 4.97
CA TYR A 123 11.90 0.83 5.50
C TYR A 123 12.09 -0.67 5.63
N TYR A 124 13.28 -1.13 5.23
CA TYR A 124 13.68 -2.50 5.42
C TYR A 124 14.57 -2.63 6.67
N SER A 125 14.31 -3.65 7.47
CA SER A 125 15.13 -3.96 8.65
C SER A 125 15.30 -5.46 8.85
N PRO A 126 16.36 -5.88 9.59
CA PRO A 126 16.52 -7.29 9.95
C PRO A 126 15.38 -7.84 10.81
N GLN A 127 14.68 -6.97 11.57
CA GLN A 127 13.51 -7.34 12.36
C GLN A 127 12.33 -7.67 11.46
N LEU A 128 12.05 -6.81 10.47
CA LEU A 128 11.01 -7.05 9.46
C LEU A 128 11.31 -8.30 8.64
N ALA A 129 12.55 -8.50 8.20
CA ALA A 129 12.96 -9.71 7.48
C ALA A 129 12.65 -10.99 8.28
N ARG A 130 12.90 -10.99 9.59
CA ARG A 130 12.54 -12.11 10.48
C ARG A 130 11.03 -12.27 10.61
N ALA A 131 10.29 -11.16 10.74
CA ALA A 131 8.84 -11.18 10.83
C ALA A 131 8.19 -11.72 9.56
N PHE A 132 8.71 -11.37 8.37
CA PHE A 132 8.24 -11.89 7.10
C PHE A 132 8.44 -13.41 6.99
N LYS A 133 9.63 -13.92 7.36
CA LYS A 133 9.91 -15.36 7.38
C LYS A 133 9.04 -16.13 8.38
N ALA A 134 8.63 -15.48 9.47
CA ALA A 134 7.75 -16.07 10.48
C ALA A 134 6.26 -15.92 10.15
N CYS A 135 5.91 -15.16 9.12
CA CYS A 135 4.53 -14.91 8.72
C CYS A 135 3.89 -16.21 8.20
N ARG A 136 2.72 -16.57 8.76
CA ARG A 136 2.00 -17.80 8.42
C ARG A 136 0.87 -17.60 7.43
N VAL A 137 0.60 -16.35 7.05
CA VAL A 137 -0.38 -16.01 6.03
C VAL A 137 0.32 -15.46 4.80
N PRO A 138 -0.26 -15.55 3.60
CA PRO A 138 0.29 -14.91 2.41
C PRO A 138 0.60 -13.43 2.67
N LEU A 139 1.80 -13.01 2.33
CA LEU A 139 2.28 -11.64 2.50
C LEU A 139 2.84 -11.12 1.17
N VAL A 140 2.42 -9.93 0.78
CA VAL A 140 2.94 -9.19 -0.37
C VAL A 140 3.34 -7.79 0.08
N VAL A 141 4.48 -7.31 -0.39
CA VAL A 141 4.92 -5.93 -0.16
C VAL A 141 4.70 -5.11 -1.42
N THR A 142 4.23 -3.88 -1.27
CA THR A 142 4.15 -2.91 -2.36
C THR A 142 4.95 -1.66 -2.06
N GLY A 143 5.42 -0.99 -3.12
CA GLY A 143 6.21 0.23 -3.04
C GLY A 143 7.71 0.02 -2.98
N GLN A 144 8.17 -1.14 -2.49
CA GLN A 144 9.59 -1.46 -2.38
C GLN A 144 9.89 -2.92 -2.68
N ARG A 145 11.15 -3.23 -2.92
CA ARG A 145 11.65 -4.60 -3.09
C ARG A 145 12.26 -5.10 -1.78
N PHE A 146 11.66 -6.16 -1.22
CA PHE A 146 12.20 -6.90 -0.07
C PHE A 146 12.51 -8.34 -0.49
N PRO A 147 13.73 -8.86 -0.22
CA PRO A 147 14.19 -10.14 -0.79
C PRO A 147 13.38 -11.36 -0.35
N GLU A 148 12.75 -11.29 0.83
CA GLU A 148 12.12 -12.45 1.48
C GLU A 148 10.67 -12.71 1.04
N VAL A 149 10.04 -11.76 0.33
CA VAL A 149 8.60 -11.79 0.03
C VAL A 149 8.33 -11.34 -1.40
N PRO A 150 7.20 -11.76 -2.01
CA PRO A 150 6.74 -11.18 -3.27
C PRO A 150 6.51 -9.68 -3.13
N CYS A 151 6.98 -8.92 -4.15
CA CYS A 151 6.89 -7.46 -4.14
C CYS A 151 6.32 -6.93 -5.45
N VAL A 152 5.52 -5.86 -5.33
CA VAL A 152 5.05 -5.04 -6.45
C VAL A 152 5.55 -3.61 -6.24
N TYR A 153 6.41 -3.12 -7.12
CA TYR A 153 7.06 -1.82 -6.95
C TYR A 153 7.31 -1.14 -8.31
N ASN A 154 7.52 0.16 -8.27
CA ASN A 154 7.87 0.96 -9.43
C ASN A 154 9.39 0.92 -9.68
N ASP A 155 9.81 1.16 -10.92
CA ASP A 155 11.22 1.43 -11.22
C ASP A 155 11.53 2.91 -10.92
N ASP A 156 11.61 3.23 -9.63
CA ASP A 156 11.83 4.59 -9.13
C ASP A 156 13.13 5.22 -9.66
N ARG A 157 14.19 4.41 -9.84
CA ARG A 157 15.47 4.89 -10.37
C ARG A 157 15.36 5.31 -11.84
N SER A 158 14.75 4.48 -12.67
CA SER A 158 14.57 4.81 -14.08
C SER A 158 13.61 5.96 -14.29
N ALA A 159 12.51 6.04 -13.52
CA ALA A 159 11.57 7.15 -13.59
C ALA A 159 12.24 8.50 -13.23
N ALA A 160 13.01 8.54 -12.14
CA ALA A 160 13.72 9.75 -11.75
C ALA A 160 14.84 10.13 -12.75
N ARG A 161 15.52 9.13 -13.32
CA ARG A 161 16.51 9.35 -14.38
C ARG A 161 15.86 9.96 -15.62
N GLU A 162 14.72 9.43 -16.06
CA GLU A 162 14.00 9.96 -17.23
C GLU A 162 13.55 11.41 -17.00
N LEU A 163 13.02 11.73 -15.80
CA LEU A 163 12.63 13.08 -15.45
C LEU A 163 13.81 14.06 -15.53
N ALA A 164 14.95 13.71 -14.94
CA ALA A 164 16.15 14.52 -14.99
C ALA A 164 16.70 14.68 -16.43
N GLN A 165 16.65 13.62 -17.24
CA GLN A 165 17.02 13.67 -18.66
C GLN A 165 16.15 14.65 -19.43
N ARG A 166 14.84 14.71 -19.16
CA ARG A 166 13.95 15.70 -19.79
C ARG A 166 14.33 17.14 -19.43
N MET A 167 14.65 17.39 -18.16
CA MET A 167 15.14 18.71 -17.74
C MET A 167 16.44 19.09 -18.45
N LEU A 168 17.39 18.15 -18.54
CA LEU A 168 18.65 18.34 -19.27
C LEU A 168 18.42 18.59 -20.77
N ALA A 169 17.47 17.90 -21.39
CA ALA A 169 17.09 18.13 -22.78
C ALA A 169 16.46 19.49 -23.02
N CYS A 170 15.78 20.06 -22.02
CA CYS A 170 15.29 21.45 -22.04
C CYS A 170 16.37 22.51 -21.84
N GLY A 171 17.62 22.09 -21.62
CA GLY A 171 18.75 23.02 -21.50
C GLY A 171 19.20 23.30 -20.08
N HIS A 172 18.51 22.82 -19.06
CA HIS A 172 18.91 22.98 -17.66
C HIS A 172 20.22 22.23 -17.39
N ARG A 173 21.12 22.81 -16.62
CA ARG A 173 22.44 22.22 -16.32
C ARG A 173 22.81 22.31 -14.83
N ARG A 174 22.22 23.20 -14.08
CA ARG A 174 22.49 23.44 -12.66
C ARG A 174 21.29 22.95 -11.85
N LEU A 175 21.13 21.63 -11.84
CA LEU A 175 20.03 20.98 -11.14
C LEU A 175 20.33 20.82 -9.66
N ALA A 176 19.26 20.82 -8.84
CA ALA A 176 19.28 20.36 -7.45
C ALA A 176 18.25 19.25 -7.22
N TYR A 177 18.32 18.61 -6.07
CA TYR A 177 17.39 17.56 -5.67
C TYR A 177 16.82 17.79 -4.28
N ILE A 178 15.50 17.77 -4.15
CA ILE A 178 14.80 17.77 -2.86
C ILE A 178 14.22 16.36 -2.67
N GLY A 179 14.80 15.60 -1.74
CA GLY A 179 14.52 14.20 -1.53
C GLY A 179 13.97 13.83 -0.17
N GLY A 180 13.86 12.54 0.07
CA GLY A 180 13.56 11.94 1.37
C GLY A 180 14.76 11.23 1.96
N THR A 181 14.56 10.60 3.11
CA THR A 181 15.59 9.80 3.78
C THR A 181 16.03 8.60 2.92
N GLU A 182 17.34 8.38 2.81
CA GLU A 182 17.90 7.24 2.07
C GLU A 182 17.67 5.87 2.76
N ARG A 183 17.10 5.86 3.97
CA ARG A 183 16.58 4.63 4.59
C ARG A 183 15.44 4.03 3.76
N ASP A 184 14.67 4.87 3.06
CA ASP A 184 13.73 4.46 2.04
C ASP A 184 14.50 4.16 0.75
N GLN A 185 14.59 2.87 0.40
CA GLN A 185 15.40 2.42 -0.74
C GLN A 185 14.78 2.81 -2.09
N ALA A 186 13.47 2.92 -2.19
CA ALA A 186 12.77 3.30 -3.41
C ALA A 186 12.69 4.83 -3.55
N VAL A 187 11.94 5.47 -2.65
CA VAL A 187 11.61 6.89 -2.77
C VAL A 187 12.80 7.78 -2.40
N GLY A 188 13.58 7.42 -1.38
CA GLY A 188 14.73 8.19 -0.93
C GLY A 188 15.98 7.93 -1.78
N LEU A 189 16.43 6.69 -1.84
CA LEU A 189 17.73 6.35 -2.46
C LEU A 189 17.63 6.21 -3.99
N ALA A 190 16.73 5.37 -4.49
CA ALA A 190 16.70 5.03 -5.92
C ALA A 190 16.36 6.25 -6.79
N ARG A 191 15.40 7.10 -6.39
CA ARG A 191 15.07 8.34 -7.12
C ARG A 191 16.28 9.26 -7.17
N ARG A 192 16.98 9.50 -6.06
CA ARG A 192 18.21 10.29 -6.06
C ARG A 192 19.26 9.73 -7.01
N GLN A 193 19.52 8.43 -6.95
CA GLN A 193 20.46 7.77 -7.84
C GLN A 193 20.08 7.92 -9.31
N GLY A 194 18.79 7.85 -9.63
CA GLY A 194 18.30 8.10 -11.00
C GLY A 194 18.66 9.50 -11.52
N VAL A 195 18.49 10.54 -10.69
CA VAL A 195 18.90 11.89 -11.04
C VAL A 195 20.42 11.99 -11.26
N GLN A 196 21.21 11.37 -10.37
CA GLN A 196 22.69 11.34 -10.53
C GLN A 196 23.12 10.61 -11.80
N ASP A 197 22.48 9.47 -12.13
CA ASP A 197 22.74 8.74 -13.36
C ASP A 197 22.53 9.61 -14.62
N ALA A 198 21.45 10.41 -14.62
CA ALA A 198 21.16 11.31 -15.73
C ALA A 198 22.21 12.42 -15.88
N LEU A 199 22.66 13.01 -14.77
CA LEU A 199 23.72 14.02 -14.76
C LEU A 199 25.03 13.44 -15.26
N ASN A 200 25.45 12.28 -14.74
CA ASN A 200 26.68 11.61 -15.14
C ASN A 200 26.67 11.26 -16.64
N ALA A 201 25.54 10.75 -17.15
CA ALA A 201 25.38 10.47 -18.58
C ALA A 201 25.46 11.72 -19.48
N ALA A 202 25.12 12.90 -18.94
CA ALA A 202 25.25 14.18 -19.63
C ALA A 202 26.62 14.86 -19.45
N GLY A 203 27.61 14.17 -18.83
CA GLY A 203 28.96 14.70 -18.58
C GLY A 203 29.02 15.70 -17.41
N LEU A 204 27.98 15.74 -16.58
CA LEU A 204 27.94 16.54 -15.34
C LEU A 204 28.31 15.64 -14.15
N ASP A 205 28.82 16.24 -13.07
CA ASP A 205 29.22 15.52 -11.87
C ASP A 205 27.98 15.28 -10.95
N GLY A 206 27.35 14.11 -11.07
CA GLY A 206 26.18 13.76 -10.28
C GLY A 206 26.45 13.64 -8.78
N ASP A 207 27.71 13.42 -8.36
CA ASP A 207 28.06 13.37 -6.93
C ASP A 207 28.04 14.77 -6.27
N LYS A 208 28.23 15.81 -7.08
CA LYS A 208 28.12 17.22 -6.65
C LYS A 208 26.70 17.78 -6.72
N LEU A 209 25.70 16.95 -7.02
CA LEU A 209 24.29 17.38 -7.04
C LEU A 209 23.89 18.03 -5.70
N PRO A 210 23.58 19.34 -5.66
CA PRO A 210 23.05 19.98 -4.46
C PRO A 210 21.76 19.28 -4.04
N ARG A 211 21.66 18.91 -2.75
CA ARG A 211 20.49 18.18 -2.28
C ARG A 211 20.12 18.51 -0.85
N LEU A 212 18.83 18.50 -0.58
CA LEU A 212 18.25 18.57 0.74
C LEU A 212 17.27 17.42 0.97
N CYS A 213 17.11 17.05 2.23
CA CYS A 213 16.19 16.00 2.66
C CYS A 213 15.02 16.63 3.40
N CYS A 214 13.80 16.39 2.91
CA CYS A 214 12.58 16.72 3.63
C CYS A 214 12.40 15.79 4.83
N SER A 215 11.94 16.32 5.95
CA SER A 215 11.53 15.55 7.12
C SER A 215 10.14 14.91 6.91
N ALA A 216 9.30 15.54 6.10
CA ALA A 216 8.00 15.07 5.67
C ALA A 216 7.72 15.50 4.23
N PHE A 217 6.86 14.78 3.52
CA PHE A 217 6.50 15.13 2.13
C PHE A 217 5.33 16.10 2.09
N THR A 218 5.56 17.32 2.61
CA THR A 218 4.57 18.40 2.65
C THR A 218 5.02 19.58 1.80
N MET A 219 4.07 20.50 1.50
CA MET A 219 4.39 21.71 0.76
C MET A 219 5.32 22.63 1.58
N GLU A 220 5.11 22.71 2.89
CA GLU A 220 5.91 23.52 3.81
C GLU A 220 7.40 23.09 3.80
N GLU A 221 7.63 21.77 3.83
CA GLU A 221 8.99 21.22 3.72
C GLU A 221 9.59 21.47 2.33
N GLY A 222 8.79 21.37 1.26
CA GLY A 222 9.22 21.69 -0.10
C GLY A 222 9.66 23.15 -0.23
N GLU A 223 8.86 24.08 0.29
CA GLU A 223 9.15 25.51 0.30
C GLU A 223 10.41 25.82 1.15
N ARG A 224 10.52 25.25 2.35
CA ARG A 224 11.70 25.39 3.21
C ARG A 224 12.97 24.93 2.50
N CYS A 225 12.96 23.70 1.96
CA CYS A 225 14.11 23.15 1.27
C CYS A 225 14.50 23.97 0.04
N MET A 226 13.53 24.46 -0.72
CA MET A 226 13.83 25.28 -1.89
C MET A 226 14.45 26.63 -1.52
N ASN A 227 13.94 27.31 -0.49
CA ASN A 227 14.53 28.56 0.02
C ASN A 227 15.98 28.34 0.48
N GLU A 228 16.29 27.24 1.16
CA GLU A 228 17.66 26.88 1.54
C GLU A 228 18.56 26.64 0.32
N LEU A 229 18.05 25.92 -0.71
CA LEU A 229 18.79 25.67 -1.95
C LEU A 229 19.09 26.98 -2.70
N LEU A 230 18.13 27.88 -2.81
CA LEU A 230 18.31 29.16 -3.46
C LEU A 230 19.31 30.04 -2.72
N ALA A 231 19.36 29.99 -1.39
CA ALA A 231 20.31 30.73 -0.58
C ALA A 231 21.76 30.23 -0.76
N CYS A 232 21.97 28.92 -0.87
CA CYS A 232 23.32 28.34 -1.02
C CYS A 232 23.74 28.12 -2.48
N CYS A 233 22.80 28.03 -3.40
CA CYS A 233 23.04 27.80 -4.83
C CYS A 233 22.17 28.74 -5.69
N PRO A 234 22.46 30.05 -5.74
CA PRO A 234 21.59 31.02 -6.41
C PRO A 234 21.53 30.87 -7.93
N ASP A 235 22.49 30.15 -8.52
CA ASP A 235 22.55 29.90 -9.97
C ASP A 235 21.75 28.65 -10.42
N LEU A 236 20.96 28.04 -9.55
CA LEU A 236 20.12 26.89 -9.93
C LEU A 236 19.19 27.27 -11.09
N ASP A 237 19.05 26.37 -12.05
CA ASP A 237 18.13 26.48 -13.17
C ASP A 237 17.06 25.40 -13.21
N GLY A 238 17.09 24.46 -12.25
CA GLY A 238 16.08 23.45 -12.10
C GLY A 238 16.20 22.67 -10.80
N VAL A 239 15.07 22.11 -10.34
CA VAL A 239 15.01 21.25 -9.17
C VAL A 239 14.18 20.03 -9.46
N VAL A 240 14.66 18.84 -9.07
CA VAL A 240 13.89 17.61 -9.07
C VAL A 240 13.43 17.34 -7.65
N CYS A 241 12.13 17.18 -7.46
CA CYS A 241 11.53 16.92 -6.16
C CYS A 241 11.06 15.46 -6.07
N VAL A 242 11.16 14.91 -4.86
CA VAL A 242 10.80 13.52 -4.57
C VAL A 242 9.31 13.19 -4.79
N THR A 243 8.42 14.17 -4.59
CA THR A 243 6.97 14.06 -4.83
C THR A 243 6.40 15.36 -5.39
N ASP A 244 5.20 15.27 -5.98
CA ASP A 244 4.44 16.43 -6.48
C ASP A 244 4.14 17.44 -5.37
N THR A 245 3.77 16.96 -4.18
CA THR A 245 3.49 17.83 -3.02
C THR A 245 4.70 18.66 -2.63
N VAL A 246 5.89 18.05 -2.60
CA VAL A 246 7.15 18.75 -2.34
C VAL A 246 7.46 19.74 -3.47
N ALA A 247 7.22 19.36 -4.74
CA ALA A 247 7.42 20.23 -5.89
C ALA A 247 6.50 21.46 -5.85
N LEU A 248 5.22 21.26 -5.52
CA LEU A 248 4.28 22.38 -5.34
C LEU A 248 4.71 23.32 -4.21
N GLY A 249 5.27 22.78 -3.14
CA GLY A 249 5.88 23.59 -2.08
C GLY A 249 7.11 24.38 -2.58
N ALA A 250 8.02 23.71 -3.28
CA ALA A 250 9.20 24.34 -3.85
C ALA A 250 8.88 25.49 -4.84
N MET A 251 7.75 25.42 -5.53
CA MET A 251 7.29 26.49 -6.43
C MET A 251 6.81 27.75 -5.70
N ARG A 252 6.66 27.75 -4.37
CA ARG A 252 6.27 28.90 -3.56
C ARG A 252 7.46 29.74 -3.10
N ALA A 253 8.63 29.14 -3.07
CA ALA A 253 9.88 29.81 -2.76
C ALA A 253 10.36 30.73 -3.91
#